data_912c3849b0552f3a254f2ce2badd234f
#
_entry.id   912c3849b0552f3a254f2ce2badd234f
#
_cell.length_a   1.000
_cell.length_b   1.000
_cell.length_c   1.000
_cell.angle_alpha   90.00
_cell.angle_beta   90.00
_cell.angle_gamma   90.00
#
_symmetry.space_group_name_H-M   'P 1'
#
loop_
_entity.id
_entity.type
_entity.pdbx_description
1 polymer ?
#
loop_
_entity_poly.entity_id
_entity_poly.type
_entity_poly.pdbx_seq_one_letter_code
_entity_poly.pdbx_strand_id
1 'polypeptide(L)'
;MNWETYGLLGMGAALAALTLTRSTLTRKFRDKWIGHGLLGEMINCPYCIAHWTGSIFSLDKHLSKSNFDSYIVDACIVTGMAVIFVGIMLKLWLYQEAELDRYRQLISEMTSKLKEVGNHKEV
;
A
#
# COMPACT_ATOMS: atom_id res chain seq x y z
N MET A 1 20.60 9.47 -13.51
CA MET A 1 19.19 9.21 -13.92
C MET A 1 18.42 10.52 -13.98
N ASN A 2 17.37 10.61 -14.83
CA ASN A 2 16.52 11.81 -14.91
C ASN A 2 15.44 11.75 -13.82
N TRP A 3 14.90 12.89 -13.39
CA TRP A 3 13.84 12.96 -12.37
C TRP A 3 12.60 12.14 -12.71
N GLU A 4 12.23 12.08 -13.99
CA GLU A 4 11.13 11.24 -14.48
C GLU A 4 11.37 9.76 -14.20
N THR A 5 12.61 9.28 -14.40
CA THR A 5 12.98 7.89 -14.13
C THR A 5 12.91 7.57 -12.64
N TYR A 6 13.39 8.48 -11.78
CA TYR A 6 13.25 8.30 -10.32
C TYR A 6 11.78 8.25 -9.87
N GLY A 7 10.96 9.14 -10.44
CA GLY A 7 9.52 9.17 -10.16
C GLY A 7 8.82 7.86 -10.56
N LEU A 8 9.09 7.37 -11.79
CA LEU A 8 8.51 6.13 -12.29
C LEU A 8 8.95 4.91 -11.49
N LEU A 9 10.23 4.80 -11.16
CA LEU A 9 10.76 3.70 -10.34
C LEU A 9 10.20 3.76 -8.91
N GLY A 10 10.13 4.95 -8.32
CA GLY A 10 9.54 5.15 -6.99
C GLY A 10 8.06 4.77 -6.95
N MET A 11 7.29 5.18 -7.97
CA MET A 11 5.87 4.82 -8.09
C MET A 11 5.71 3.31 -8.31
N GLY A 12 6.50 2.68 -9.17
CA GLY A 12 6.51 1.24 -9.38
C GLY A 12 6.82 0.46 -8.10
N ALA A 13 7.83 0.91 -7.35
CA ALA A 13 8.19 0.32 -6.06
C ALA A 13 7.06 0.48 -5.02
N ALA A 14 6.40 1.63 -4.98
CA ALA A 14 5.26 1.87 -4.10
C ALA A 14 4.07 0.97 -4.43
N LEU A 15 3.72 0.84 -5.72
CA LEU A 15 2.65 -0.06 -6.16
C LEU A 15 2.97 -1.52 -5.84
N ALA A 16 4.21 -1.98 -6.05
CA ALA A 16 4.65 -3.31 -5.69
C ALA A 16 4.52 -3.54 -4.17
N ALA A 17 4.97 -2.58 -3.35
CA ALA A 17 4.87 -2.66 -1.89
C ALA A 17 3.41 -2.74 -1.41
N LEU A 18 2.52 -1.91 -1.94
CA LEU A 18 1.09 -1.93 -1.61
C LEU A 18 0.43 -3.23 -2.05
N THR A 19 0.76 -3.72 -3.25
CA THR A 19 0.25 -5.01 -3.75
C THR A 19 0.68 -6.16 -2.84
N LEU A 20 1.95 -6.21 -2.44
CA LEU A 20 2.47 -7.24 -1.57
C LEU A 20 1.87 -7.18 -0.15
N THR A 21 1.63 -5.98 0.38
CA THR A 21 1.17 -5.81 1.76
C THR A 21 -0.36 -5.79 1.92
N ARG A 22 -1.11 -5.39 0.89
CA ARG A 22 -2.57 -5.17 0.97
C ARG A 22 -3.39 -6.10 0.08
N SER A 23 -2.81 -6.72 -0.95
CA SER A 23 -3.53 -7.59 -1.86
C SER A 23 -4.01 -8.87 -1.18
N THR A 24 -5.21 -9.30 -1.55
CA THR A 24 -5.77 -10.61 -1.17
C THR A 24 -5.01 -11.77 -1.79
N LEU A 25 -4.35 -11.55 -2.94
CA LEU A 25 -3.53 -12.55 -3.62
C LEU A 25 -2.34 -13.01 -2.77
N THR A 26 -1.72 -12.07 -2.06
CA THR A 26 -0.54 -12.33 -1.21
C THR A 26 -0.92 -12.69 0.22
N ARG A 27 -2.22 -12.65 0.57
CA ARG A 27 -2.71 -12.88 1.94
C ARG A 27 -2.25 -14.22 2.50
N LYS A 28 -2.42 -15.30 1.75
CA LYS A 28 -1.99 -16.65 2.18
C LYS A 28 -0.49 -16.74 2.46
N PHE A 29 0.30 -16.02 1.68
CA PHE A 29 1.75 -15.94 1.88
C PHE A 29 2.09 -15.16 3.15
N ARG A 30 1.48 -13.99 3.35
CA ARG A 30 1.68 -13.18 4.54
C ARG A 30 1.23 -13.91 5.81
N ASP A 31 0.05 -14.55 5.78
CA ASP A 31 -0.51 -15.26 6.93
C ASP A 31 0.43 -16.37 7.41
N LYS A 32 1.18 -16.99 6.50
CA LYS A 32 2.22 -17.98 6.84
C LYS A 32 3.39 -17.37 7.64
N TRP A 33 3.69 -16.09 7.42
CA TRP A 33 4.81 -15.38 8.06
C TRP A 33 4.38 -14.53 9.26
N ILE A 34 3.08 -14.36 9.48
CA ILE A 34 2.55 -13.71 10.68
C ILE A 34 2.93 -14.58 11.90
N GLY A 35 3.58 -13.95 12.89
CA GLY A 35 4.04 -14.64 14.10
C GLY A 35 5.53 -15.03 14.09
N HIS A 36 6.24 -14.80 12.99
CA HIS A 36 7.69 -15.00 12.90
C HIS A 36 8.51 -13.76 13.39
N GLY A 37 8.00 -13.03 14.38
CA GLY A 37 8.70 -11.88 14.99
C GLY A 37 8.94 -10.75 13.98
N LEU A 38 10.14 -10.17 13.99
CA LEU A 38 10.53 -9.01 13.20
C LEU A 38 10.27 -9.17 11.70
N LEU A 39 10.50 -10.36 11.14
CA LEU A 39 10.26 -10.65 9.72
C LEU A 39 8.77 -10.56 9.35
N GLY A 40 7.89 -11.06 10.23
CA GLY A 40 6.44 -10.95 10.02
C GLY A 40 5.95 -9.51 10.02
N GLU A 41 6.48 -8.68 10.91
CA GLU A 41 6.17 -7.25 10.97
C GLU A 41 6.67 -6.51 9.72
N MET A 42 7.88 -6.81 9.26
CA MET A 42 8.45 -6.20 8.05
C MET A 42 7.64 -6.51 6.79
N ILE A 43 7.20 -7.76 6.60
CA ILE A 43 6.42 -8.20 5.44
C ILE A 43 5.03 -7.54 5.40
N ASN A 44 4.47 -7.19 6.57
CA ASN A 44 3.18 -6.52 6.65
C ASN A 44 3.27 -4.99 6.62
N CYS A 45 4.46 -4.43 6.72
CA CYS A 45 4.71 -3.00 6.70
C CYS A 45 4.93 -2.51 5.25
N PRO A 46 4.01 -1.70 4.67
CA PRO A 46 4.17 -1.21 3.30
C PRO A 46 5.41 -0.32 3.13
N TYR A 47 5.82 0.40 4.16
CA TYR A 47 7.03 1.22 4.13
C TYR A 47 8.30 0.36 4.09
N CYS A 48 8.34 -0.72 4.87
CA CYS A 48 9.48 -1.64 4.88
C CYS A 48 9.63 -2.34 3.52
N ILE A 49 8.52 -2.79 2.93
CA ILE A 49 8.55 -3.40 1.60
C ILE A 49 8.91 -2.36 0.51
N ALA A 50 8.45 -1.10 0.62
CA ALA A 50 8.84 -0.04 -0.30
C ALA A 50 10.36 0.21 -0.30
N HIS A 51 11.01 0.11 0.85
CA HIS A 51 12.46 0.19 0.97
C HIS A 51 13.16 -0.91 0.17
N TRP A 52 12.74 -2.15 0.34
CA TRP A 52 13.32 -3.30 -0.36
C TRP A 52 13.04 -3.24 -1.86
N THR A 53 11.81 -2.97 -2.28
CA THR A 53 11.45 -2.87 -3.69
C THR A 53 12.13 -1.71 -4.37
N GLY A 54 12.27 -0.56 -3.72
CA GLY A 54 13.00 0.60 -4.23
C GLY A 54 14.49 0.29 -4.45
N SER A 55 15.12 -0.38 -3.50
CA SER A 55 16.52 -0.80 -3.61
C SER A 55 16.72 -1.82 -4.73
N ILE A 56 15.82 -2.81 -4.87
CA ILE A 56 15.89 -3.81 -5.95
C ILE A 56 15.71 -3.16 -7.31
N PHE A 57 14.75 -2.24 -7.47
CA PHE A 57 14.51 -1.57 -8.74
C PHE A 57 15.67 -0.68 -9.19
N SER A 58 16.39 -0.08 -8.22
CA SER A 58 17.59 0.69 -8.56
C SER A 58 18.77 -0.21 -8.91
N LEU A 59 18.85 -1.43 -8.37
CA LEU A 59 19.93 -2.38 -8.63
C LEU A 59 19.97 -2.80 -10.10
N ASP A 60 18.83 -3.04 -10.73
CA ASP A 60 18.73 -3.45 -12.14
C ASP A 60 19.45 -2.47 -13.08
N LYS A 61 19.39 -1.17 -12.77
CA LYS A 61 20.07 -0.12 -13.55
C LYS A 61 21.59 -0.09 -13.35
N HIS A 62 22.10 -0.61 -12.24
CA HIS A 62 23.51 -0.54 -11.88
C HIS A 62 24.30 -1.84 -12.12
N LEU A 63 23.61 -2.97 -12.37
CA LEU A 63 24.27 -4.24 -12.70
C LEU A 63 25.17 -4.16 -13.93
N SER A 64 24.94 -3.18 -14.82
CA SER A 64 25.75 -2.97 -16.02
C SER A 64 26.86 -1.91 -15.84
N LYS A 65 26.93 -1.20 -14.71
CA LYS A 65 27.93 -0.16 -14.44
C LYS A 65 28.48 -0.32 -13.02
N SER A 66 29.78 -0.55 -12.90
CA SER A 66 30.49 -0.88 -11.65
C SER A 66 30.68 0.27 -10.63
N ASN A 67 29.82 1.28 -10.62
CA ASN A 67 29.91 2.42 -9.69
C ASN A 67 28.96 2.25 -8.50
N PHE A 68 29.45 1.61 -7.45
CA PHE A 68 28.69 1.33 -6.23
C PHE A 68 28.19 2.59 -5.50
N ASP A 69 28.98 3.66 -5.47
CA ASP A 69 28.59 4.93 -4.83
C ASP A 69 27.35 5.56 -5.51
N SER A 70 27.30 5.51 -6.84
CA SER A 70 26.15 5.98 -7.61
C SER A 70 24.89 5.13 -7.33
N TYR A 71 25.07 3.82 -7.13
CA TYR A 71 23.97 2.93 -6.76
C TYR A 71 23.34 3.30 -5.43
N ILE A 72 24.13 3.56 -4.38
CA ILE A 72 23.61 3.93 -3.06
C ILE A 72 22.76 5.20 -3.13
N VAL A 73 23.25 6.24 -3.82
CA VAL A 73 22.51 7.50 -3.97
C VAL A 73 21.21 7.29 -4.72
N ASP A 74 21.22 6.56 -5.83
CA ASP A 74 20.04 6.27 -6.63
C ASP A 74 19.03 5.40 -5.85
N ALA A 75 19.50 4.40 -5.10
CA ALA A 75 18.67 3.58 -4.24
C ALA A 75 17.98 4.42 -3.15
N CYS A 76 18.70 5.33 -2.51
CA CYS A 76 18.12 6.23 -1.50
C CYS A 76 17.05 7.14 -2.09
N ILE A 77 17.27 7.69 -3.29
CA ILE A 77 16.29 8.56 -3.96
C ILE A 77 15.04 7.77 -4.36
N VAL A 78 15.20 6.61 -5.02
CA VAL A 78 14.07 5.76 -5.43
C VAL A 78 13.27 5.31 -4.23
N THR A 79 13.95 4.89 -3.16
CA THR A 79 13.31 4.47 -1.91
C THR A 79 12.56 5.63 -1.25
N GLY A 80 13.15 6.82 -1.17
CA GLY A 80 12.50 8.03 -0.65
C GLY A 80 11.23 8.37 -1.43
N MET A 81 11.28 8.33 -2.76
CA MET A 81 10.10 8.53 -3.61
C MET A 81 9.04 7.46 -3.38
N ALA A 82 9.43 6.18 -3.27
CA ALA A 82 8.50 5.09 -3.00
C ALA A 82 7.78 5.27 -1.66
N VAL A 83 8.47 5.66 -0.61
CA VAL A 83 7.90 5.92 0.72
C VAL A 83 6.89 7.07 0.69
N ILE A 84 7.19 8.15 -0.03
CA ILE A 84 6.28 9.29 -0.22
C ILE A 84 5.00 8.83 -0.95
N PHE A 85 5.13 8.09 -2.05
CA PHE A 85 3.98 7.56 -2.79
C PHE A 85 3.13 6.59 -1.95
N VAL A 86 3.76 5.70 -1.17
CA VAL A 86 3.04 4.83 -0.23
C VAL A 86 2.26 5.66 0.78
N GLY A 87 2.86 6.69 1.35
CA GLY A 87 2.20 7.59 2.30
C GLY A 87 0.96 8.27 1.71
N ILE A 88 1.08 8.81 0.49
CA ILE A 88 -0.04 9.44 -0.23
C ILE A 88 -1.15 8.41 -0.51
N MET A 89 -0.80 7.25 -1.05
CA MET A 89 -1.77 6.20 -1.38
C MET A 89 -2.50 5.66 -0.16
N LEU A 90 -1.79 5.45 0.95
CA LEU A 90 -2.42 5.02 2.22
C LEU A 90 -3.37 6.08 2.76
N LYS A 91 -3.02 7.37 2.69
CA LYS A 91 -3.89 8.46 3.11
C LYS A 91 -5.17 8.50 2.27
N LEU A 92 -5.05 8.37 0.94
CA LEU A 92 -6.21 8.31 0.05
C LEU A 92 -7.09 7.09 0.32
N TRP A 93 -6.49 5.94 0.57
CA TRP A 93 -7.23 4.73 0.93
C TRP A 93 -8.02 4.89 2.23
N LEU A 94 -7.39 5.37 3.29
CA LEU A 94 -8.06 5.61 4.57
C LEU A 94 -9.21 6.60 4.44
N TYR A 95 -9.05 7.62 3.59
CA TYR A 95 -10.12 8.56 3.29
C TYR A 95 -11.31 7.86 2.60
N GLN A 96 -11.05 6.99 1.62
CA GLN A 96 -12.10 6.23 0.94
C GLN A 96 -12.81 5.24 1.86
N GLU A 97 -12.08 4.54 2.74
CA GLU A 97 -12.70 3.63 3.72
C GLU A 97 -13.62 4.38 4.67
N ALA A 98 -13.20 5.53 5.19
CA ALA A 98 -14.03 6.36 6.07
C ALA A 98 -15.32 6.84 5.37
N GLU A 99 -15.26 7.16 4.08
CA GLU A 99 -16.43 7.55 3.28
C GLU A 99 -17.38 6.35 3.08
N LEU A 100 -16.85 5.18 2.75
CA LEU A 100 -17.64 3.95 2.59
C LEU A 100 -18.35 3.56 3.89
N ASP A 101 -17.72 3.73 5.03
CA ASP A 101 -18.32 3.42 6.32
C ASP A 101 -19.47 4.38 6.66
N ARG A 102 -19.36 5.65 6.28
CA ARG A 102 -20.48 6.61 6.37
C ARG A 102 -21.68 6.15 5.52
N TYR A 103 -21.44 5.74 4.27
CA TYR A 103 -22.52 5.23 3.42
C TYR A 103 -23.18 3.96 3.98
N ARG A 104 -22.39 3.04 4.53
CA ARG A 104 -22.93 1.83 5.19
C ARG A 104 -23.82 2.18 6.38
N GLN A 105 -23.41 3.14 7.21
CA GLN A 105 -24.21 3.61 8.34
C GLN A 105 -25.53 4.22 7.87
N LEU A 106 -25.50 5.10 6.85
CA LEU A 106 -26.71 5.70 6.29
C LEU A 106 -27.68 4.67 5.73
N ILE A 107 -27.16 3.66 5.00
CA ILE A 107 -27.98 2.57 4.45
C ILE A 107 -28.62 1.77 5.60
N SER A 108 -27.88 1.45 6.65
CA SER A 108 -28.40 0.71 7.79
C SER A 108 -29.50 1.47 8.51
N GLU A 109 -29.35 2.78 8.70
CA GLU A 109 -30.33 3.66 9.32
C GLU A 109 -31.61 3.77 8.46
N MET A 110 -31.48 3.96 7.16
CA MET A 110 -32.63 3.98 6.25
C MET A 110 -33.38 2.65 6.24
N THR A 111 -32.66 1.53 6.26
CA THR A 111 -33.26 0.19 6.30
C THR A 111 -34.04 -0.04 7.59
N SER A 112 -33.54 0.43 8.73
CA SER A 112 -34.26 0.32 10.01
C SER A 112 -35.54 1.14 10.01
N LYS A 113 -35.51 2.39 9.51
CA LYS A 113 -36.69 3.25 9.39
C LYS A 113 -37.75 2.67 8.46
N LEU A 114 -37.34 2.05 7.35
CA LEU A 114 -38.27 1.38 6.43
C LEU A 114 -38.98 0.19 7.09
N LYS A 115 -38.26 -0.58 7.91
CA LYS A 115 -38.88 -1.70 8.67
C LYS A 115 -39.90 -1.21 9.70
N GLU A 116 -39.62 -0.10 10.39
CA GLU A 116 -40.57 0.51 11.33
C GLU A 116 -41.85 0.95 10.63
N VAL A 117 -41.74 1.61 9.48
CA VAL A 117 -42.89 2.06 8.68
C VAL A 117 -43.68 0.85 8.11
N GLY A 118 -43.00 -0.24 7.73
CA GLY A 118 -43.63 -1.46 7.26
C GLY A 118 -44.50 -2.13 8.33
N ASN A 119 -43.97 -2.24 9.55
CA ASN A 119 -44.70 -2.86 10.68
C ASN A 119 -45.93 -2.04 11.12
N HIS A 120 -45.96 -0.72 10.92
CA HIS A 120 -47.13 0.12 11.25
C HIS A 120 -48.28 0.01 10.24
N LYS A 121 -48.07 -0.62 9.08
CA LYS A 121 -49.14 -0.81 8.08
C LYS A 121 -49.89 -2.15 8.17
N GLU A 122 -49.38 -3.07 9.01
CA GLU A 122 -49.99 -4.40 9.20
C GLU A 122 -50.87 -4.49 10.47
N VAL A 123 -51.12 -3.38 11.17
CA VAL A 123 -52.04 -3.24 12.28
C VAL A 123 -53.28 -2.47 11.84
#